data_4cc86be69f1b7f281255502adffd522c
#
_entry.id   4cc86be69f1b7f281255502adffd522c
#
_cell.length_a   1.000
_cell.length_b   1.000
_cell.length_c   1.000
_cell.angle_alpha   90.00
_cell.angle_beta   90.00
_cell.angle_gamma   90.00
#
_symmetry.space_group_name_H-M   'P 1'
#
loop_
_entity.id
_entity.type
_entity.pdbx_description
1 polymer ?
#
loop_
_entity_poly.entity_id
_entity_poly.type
_entity_poly.pdbx_seq_one_letter_code
_entity_poly.pdbx_strand_id
1 'polypeptide(L)'
;MENFQQYLENNWPRERRSRIAASATEDQVRAVLRKDYLQPADFLTLLSPAAAPLLEQMAQRAHELTLRYFGRAVNLFTPLYVSDYCTNQCRYCGFNANNKQPRRHLSPEEAYDEAKAIADMGLQHILLLTGDARKLSSPEYIAEVARRIKPLFASVGIEVYSMTEDEYRLMVESGVDSMTMFQETYNPELYDWLHPVGPKKDYAFRLNAPERAARAGMRSLGLGALLGLDEFEQDAFATGLHAWWLLRHYPGVDVGLSIPRICSHEGSFDIPHALDDRRFVQYVTALRCFLPRSSITCSSRESAFMRDHLIPLGVTRVSAGVSTAVGGRKTHADNSGQFDITDHRSVEQMIADLTRNGYQAVIKDWEDPTLPHA
;
A
#
# COMPACT_ATOMS: atom_id res chain seq x y z
N MET A 1 14.55 -22.62 3.23
CA MET A 1 13.37 -22.38 2.34
C MET A 1 13.73 -21.17 1.49
N GLU A 2 13.47 -21.21 0.17
CA GLU A 2 13.71 -20.09 -0.73
C GLU A 2 12.85 -18.90 -0.30
N ASN A 3 13.45 -17.70 -0.16
CA ASN A 3 12.70 -16.47 0.11
C ASN A 3 12.20 -15.84 -1.20
N PHE A 4 11.33 -14.81 -1.11
CA PHE A 4 10.78 -14.20 -2.31
C PHE A 4 11.84 -13.59 -3.22
N GLN A 5 12.90 -12.99 -2.69
CA GLN A 5 13.99 -12.43 -3.50
C GLN A 5 14.62 -13.50 -4.39
N GLN A 6 15.01 -14.62 -3.78
CA GLN A 6 15.60 -15.75 -4.52
C GLN A 6 14.62 -16.32 -5.56
N TYR A 7 13.33 -16.42 -5.20
CA TYR A 7 12.30 -16.87 -6.11
C TYR A 7 12.16 -15.94 -7.34
N LEU A 8 12.13 -14.62 -7.11
CA LEU A 8 12.06 -13.63 -8.18
C LEU A 8 13.26 -13.70 -9.11
N GLU A 9 14.47 -13.72 -8.54
CA GLU A 9 15.73 -13.76 -9.30
C GLU A 9 15.88 -15.05 -10.12
N ASN A 10 15.57 -16.21 -9.53
CA ASN A 10 15.74 -17.51 -10.17
C ASN A 10 14.67 -17.80 -11.24
N ASN A 11 13.43 -17.42 -10.97
CA ASN A 11 12.30 -17.82 -11.82
C ASN A 11 11.82 -16.70 -12.76
N TRP A 12 12.03 -15.43 -12.39
CA TRP A 12 11.50 -14.28 -13.10
C TRP A 12 12.53 -13.15 -13.27
N PRO A 13 13.73 -13.44 -13.82
CA PRO A 13 14.72 -12.40 -14.10
C PRO A 13 14.16 -11.36 -15.07
N ARG A 14 14.69 -10.12 -15.02
CA ARG A 14 14.20 -8.96 -15.78
C ARG A 14 14.04 -9.25 -17.27
N GLU A 15 15.02 -9.90 -17.87
CA GLU A 15 15.05 -10.24 -19.30
C GLU A 15 13.92 -11.21 -19.68
N ARG A 16 13.59 -12.16 -18.80
CA ARG A 16 12.45 -13.07 -19.00
C ARG A 16 11.14 -12.30 -18.97
N ARG A 17 10.97 -11.39 -18.01
CA ARG A 17 9.77 -10.55 -17.90
C ARG A 17 9.59 -9.69 -19.14
N SER A 18 10.63 -8.94 -19.55
CA SER A 18 10.62 -8.09 -20.76
C SER A 18 10.29 -8.90 -22.02
N ARG A 19 10.89 -10.08 -22.18
CA ARG A 19 10.64 -10.94 -23.35
C ARG A 19 9.17 -11.40 -23.41
N ILE A 20 8.60 -11.84 -22.31
CA ILE A 20 7.19 -12.28 -22.27
C ILE A 20 6.26 -11.10 -22.55
N ALA A 21 6.48 -9.95 -21.93
CA ALA A 21 5.65 -8.77 -22.16
C ALA A 21 5.73 -8.29 -23.62
N ALA A 22 6.94 -8.26 -24.21
CA ALA A 22 7.13 -7.83 -25.58
C ALA A 22 6.57 -8.82 -26.63
N SER A 23 6.54 -10.12 -26.33
CA SER A 23 6.03 -11.14 -27.24
C SER A 23 4.53 -11.43 -27.08
N ALA A 24 3.87 -10.82 -26.13
CA ALA A 24 2.42 -11.01 -25.91
C ALA A 24 1.60 -10.49 -27.10
N THR A 25 0.50 -11.20 -27.38
CA THR A 25 -0.46 -10.84 -28.45
C THR A 25 -1.85 -10.59 -27.87
N GLU A 26 -2.70 -9.86 -28.60
CA GLU A 26 -4.09 -9.67 -28.21
C GLU A 26 -4.87 -10.97 -28.04
N ASP A 27 -4.60 -11.97 -28.88
CA ASP A 27 -5.25 -13.29 -28.76
C ASP A 27 -4.87 -14.01 -27.48
N GLN A 28 -3.61 -13.87 -27.04
CA GLN A 28 -3.16 -14.39 -25.75
C GLN A 28 -3.87 -13.66 -24.60
N VAL A 29 -4.00 -12.32 -24.67
CA VAL A 29 -4.76 -11.55 -23.68
C VAL A 29 -6.21 -12.03 -23.62
N ARG A 30 -6.90 -12.19 -24.77
CA ARG A 30 -8.27 -12.72 -24.83
C ARG A 30 -8.37 -14.15 -24.24
N ALA A 31 -7.37 -14.98 -24.48
CA ALA A 31 -7.31 -16.32 -23.90
C ALA A 31 -7.13 -16.28 -22.37
N VAL A 32 -6.27 -15.40 -21.87
CA VAL A 32 -6.06 -15.18 -20.43
C VAL A 32 -7.33 -14.72 -19.74
N LEU A 33 -8.07 -13.76 -20.31
CA LEU A 33 -9.29 -13.22 -19.72
C LEU A 33 -10.43 -14.25 -19.57
N ARG A 34 -10.36 -15.39 -20.30
CA ARG A 34 -11.32 -16.51 -20.17
C ARG A 34 -10.97 -17.52 -19.08
N LYS A 35 -9.77 -17.43 -18.50
CA LYS A 35 -9.32 -18.35 -17.43
C LYS A 35 -9.99 -18.00 -16.10
N ASP A 36 -10.30 -19.03 -15.31
CA ASP A 36 -10.78 -18.85 -13.93
C ASP A 36 -9.63 -18.54 -12.97
N TYR A 37 -8.44 -19.08 -13.21
CA TYR A 37 -7.24 -18.88 -12.38
C TYR A 37 -6.06 -18.50 -13.25
N LEU A 38 -5.44 -17.39 -12.91
CA LEU A 38 -4.26 -16.90 -13.62
C LEU A 38 -2.97 -17.38 -12.96
N GLN A 39 -1.99 -17.68 -13.81
CA GLN A 39 -0.61 -17.92 -13.40
C GLN A 39 0.22 -16.63 -13.57
N PRO A 40 1.43 -16.55 -12.97
CA PRO A 40 2.26 -15.35 -13.12
C PRO A 40 2.54 -14.93 -14.58
N ALA A 41 2.72 -15.86 -15.50
CA ALA A 41 2.88 -15.54 -16.92
C ALA A 41 1.61 -14.88 -17.52
N ASP A 42 0.44 -15.30 -17.09
CA ASP A 42 -0.83 -14.71 -17.52
C ASP A 42 -0.96 -13.26 -17.01
N PHE A 43 -0.55 -13.02 -15.77
CA PHE A 43 -0.53 -11.68 -15.21
C PHE A 43 0.38 -10.74 -16.01
N LEU A 44 1.58 -11.20 -16.35
CA LEU A 44 2.50 -10.43 -17.19
C LEU A 44 1.93 -10.15 -18.58
N THR A 45 1.19 -11.11 -19.17
CA THR A 45 0.45 -10.90 -20.42
C THR A 45 -0.58 -9.77 -20.29
N LEU A 46 -1.31 -9.68 -19.18
CA LEU A 46 -2.25 -8.57 -18.93
C LEU A 46 -1.57 -7.22 -18.69
N LEU A 47 -0.31 -7.19 -18.26
CA LEU A 47 0.49 -5.98 -18.09
C LEU A 47 1.15 -5.51 -19.38
N SER A 48 1.19 -6.37 -20.41
CA SER A 48 1.88 -6.10 -21.69
C SER A 48 1.21 -4.98 -22.50
N PRO A 49 1.93 -4.37 -23.45
CA PRO A 49 1.33 -3.43 -24.41
C PRO A 49 0.18 -4.02 -25.23
N ALA A 50 0.19 -5.35 -25.50
CA ALA A 50 -0.88 -6.02 -26.23
C ALA A 50 -2.23 -6.02 -25.49
N ALA A 51 -2.26 -5.76 -24.19
CA ALA A 51 -3.49 -5.66 -23.42
C ALA A 51 -4.16 -4.27 -23.52
N ALA A 52 -3.43 -3.23 -23.93
CA ALA A 52 -3.96 -1.88 -23.99
C ALA A 52 -5.20 -1.72 -24.92
N PRO A 53 -5.30 -2.37 -26.09
CA PRO A 53 -6.52 -2.34 -26.91
C PRO A 53 -7.72 -3.07 -26.29
N LEU A 54 -7.46 -3.96 -25.31
CA LEU A 54 -8.46 -4.82 -24.67
C LEU A 54 -8.83 -4.34 -23.25
N LEU A 55 -8.48 -3.10 -22.90
CA LEU A 55 -8.67 -2.55 -21.56
C LEU A 55 -10.13 -2.60 -21.11
N GLU A 56 -11.09 -2.37 -22.02
CA GLU A 56 -12.52 -2.49 -21.71
C GLU A 56 -12.91 -3.93 -21.30
N GLN A 57 -12.40 -4.95 -22.00
CA GLN A 57 -12.64 -6.35 -21.65
C GLN A 57 -12.01 -6.71 -20.30
N MET A 58 -10.80 -6.17 -20.03
CA MET A 58 -10.16 -6.31 -18.71
C MET A 58 -10.99 -5.66 -17.62
N ALA A 59 -11.53 -4.46 -17.87
CA ALA A 59 -12.35 -3.72 -16.94
C ALA A 59 -13.65 -4.48 -16.60
N GLN A 60 -14.34 -5.02 -17.60
CA GLN A 60 -15.53 -5.85 -17.41
C GLN A 60 -15.22 -7.09 -16.58
N ARG A 61 -14.13 -7.80 -16.88
CA ARG A 61 -13.73 -8.98 -16.12
C ARG A 61 -13.34 -8.63 -14.67
N ALA A 62 -12.60 -7.55 -14.48
CA ALA A 62 -12.24 -7.08 -13.15
C ALA A 62 -13.47 -6.65 -12.34
N HIS A 63 -14.45 -5.99 -12.95
CA HIS A 63 -15.72 -5.65 -12.34
C HIS A 63 -16.49 -6.88 -11.85
N GLU A 64 -16.65 -7.89 -12.72
CA GLU A 64 -17.31 -9.16 -12.35
C GLU A 64 -16.63 -9.83 -11.15
N LEU A 65 -15.29 -9.88 -11.14
CA LEU A 65 -14.53 -10.48 -10.04
C LEU A 65 -14.64 -9.64 -8.76
N THR A 66 -14.66 -8.32 -8.87
CA THR A 66 -14.85 -7.43 -7.72
C THR A 66 -16.22 -7.65 -7.09
N LEU A 67 -17.29 -7.68 -7.88
CA LEU A 67 -18.63 -7.97 -7.39
C LEU A 67 -18.76 -9.38 -6.79
N ARG A 68 -18.07 -10.36 -7.37
CA ARG A 68 -18.11 -11.75 -6.88
C ARG A 68 -17.46 -11.91 -5.51
N TYR A 69 -16.33 -11.25 -5.26
CA TYR A 69 -15.53 -11.48 -4.05
C TYR A 69 -15.68 -10.40 -2.97
N PHE A 70 -16.05 -9.20 -3.35
CA PHE A 70 -16.18 -8.06 -2.42
C PHE A 70 -17.59 -7.45 -2.43
N GLY A 71 -18.42 -7.82 -3.39
CA GLY A 71 -19.72 -7.18 -3.55
C GLY A 71 -19.55 -5.69 -3.86
N ARG A 72 -20.29 -4.87 -3.15
CA ARG A 72 -20.23 -3.41 -3.25
C ARG A 72 -19.65 -2.77 -1.97
N ALA A 73 -18.89 -3.52 -1.20
CA ALA A 73 -18.23 -3.03 0.01
C ALA A 73 -16.90 -2.34 -0.30
N VAL A 74 -16.68 -1.17 0.29
CA VAL A 74 -15.42 -0.40 0.19
C VAL A 74 -14.97 -0.02 1.59
N ASN A 75 -13.80 -0.49 2.00
CA ASN A 75 -13.25 -0.24 3.32
C ASN A 75 -12.63 1.15 3.40
N LEU A 76 -12.93 1.87 4.48
CA LEU A 76 -12.37 3.18 4.77
C LEU A 76 -11.33 3.12 5.88
N PHE A 77 -10.23 3.84 5.68
CA PHE A 77 -9.19 4.03 6.69
C PHE A 77 -8.60 5.44 6.59
N THR A 78 -7.79 5.82 7.58
CA THR A 78 -7.01 7.05 7.49
C THR A 78 -5.61 6.88 8.10
N PRO A 79 -4.59 7.57 7.56
CA PRO A 79 -3.27 7.60 8.17
C PRO A 79 -3.21 8.52 9.39
N LEU A 80 -2.35 8.14 10.35
CA LEU A 80 -1.90 8.98 11.45
C LEU A 80 -0.37 9.03 11.44
N TYR A 81 0.18 10.18 11.08
CA TYR A 81 1.61 10.45 11.12
C TYR A 81 2.02 10.88 12.53
N VAL A 82 2.84 10.07 13.20
CA VAL A 82 3.32 10.37 14.56
C VAL A 82 4.74 10.91 14.61
N SER A 83 5.50 10.78 13.50
CA SER A 83 6.83 11.38 13.36
C SER A 83 7.22 11.53 11.90
N ASP A 84 7.79 12.67 11.51
CA ASP A 84 8.41 12.93 10.20
C ASP A 84 9.93 12.95 10.25
N TYR A 85 10.53 12.69 11.42
CA TYR A 85 11.98 12.50 11.52
C TYR A 85 12.42 11.26 10.76
N CYS A 86 13.36 11.42 9.86
CA CYS A 86 13.90 10.35 9.03
C CYS A 86 15.43 10.49 8.90
N THR A 87 16.16 9.38 8.92
CA THR A 87 17.61 9.33 8.71
C THR A 87 18.00 8.93 7.29
N ASN A 88 17.01 8.54 6.48
CA ASN A 88 17.23 8.17 5.08
C ASN A 88 17.27 9.39 4.16
N GLN A 89 18.00 9.25 3.04
CA GLN A 89 18.10 10.26 2.00
C GLN A 89 17.43 9.77 0.69
N CYS A 90 16.22 9.25 0.78
CA CYS A 90 15.46 8.80 -0.39
C CYS A 90 15.21 9.97 -1.34
N ARG A 91 15.63 9.86 -2.62
CA ARG A 91 15.60 10.95 -3.59
C ARG A 91 14.21 11.49 -3.92
N TYR A 92 13.17 10.67 -3.74
CA TYR A 92 11.77 10.95 -4.08
C TYR A 92 10.88 11.29 -2.87
N CYS A 93 11.42 11.37 -1.67
CA CYS A 93 10.59 11.43 -0.44
C CYS A 93 10.66 12.81 0.22
N GLY A 94 9.52 13.39 0.55
CA GLY A 94 9.43 14.65 1.29
C GLY A 94 10.09 14.58 2.68
N PHE A 95 10.15 13.40 3.31
CA PHE A 95 10.83 13.20 4.60
C PHE A 95 12.35 12.98 4.48
N ASN A 96 12.93 13.13 3.29
CA ASN A 96 14.38 13.04 3.09
C ASN A 96 15.14 13.86 4.16
N ALA A 97 16.16 13.24 4.77
CA ALA A 97 16.94 13.86 5.86
C ALA A 97 17.61 15.19 5.47
N ASN A 98 17.84 15.42 4.16
CA ASN A 98 18.43 16.66 3.66
C ASN A 98 17.41 17.79 3.48
N ASN A 99 16.10 17.50 3.53
CA ASN A 99 15.07 18.53 3.39
C ASN A 99 15.01 19.38 4.65
N LYS A 100 15.09 20.70 4.47
CA LYS A 100 15.09 21.69 5.54
C LYS A 100 13.65 22.11 5.88
N GLN A 101 12.83 21.17 6.33
CA GLN A 101 11.49 21.46 6.83
C GLN A 101 11.43 21.29 8.35
N PRO A 102 10.55 22.01 9.07
CA PRO A 102 10.30 21.76 10.48
C PRO A 102 9.91 20.29 10.69
N ARG A 103 10.55 19.61 11.64
CA ARG A 103 10.27 18.22 11.97
C ARG A 103 9.53 18.11 13.27
N ARG A 104 8.68 17.09 13.35
CA ARG A 104 7.89 16.83 14.54
C ARG A 104 7.87 15.35 14.90
N HIS A 105 7.74 15.10 16.20
CA HIS A 105 7.57 13.78 16.80
C HIS A 105 6.56 13.93 17.93
N LEU A 106 5.47 13.20 17.89
CA LEU A 106 4.41 13.25 18.92
C LEU A 106 4.82 12.42 20.13
N SER A 107 4.51 12.91 21.32
CA SER A 107 4.46 12.06 22.50
C SER A 107 3.33 11.00 22.35
N PRO A 108 3.36 9.90 23.11
CA PRO A 108 2.25 8.95 23.09
C PRO A 108 0.89 9.54 23.47
N GLU A 109 0.86 10.58 24.34
CA GLU A 109 -0.32 11.35 24.68
C GLU A 109 -0.85 12.15 23.48
N GLU A 110 0.01 12.91 22.83
CA GLU A 110 -0.37 13.69 21.63
C GLU A 110 -0.86 12.75 20.51
N ALA A 111 -0.20 11.59 20.32
CA ALA A 111 -0.64 10.58 19.35
C ALA A 111 -2.02 10.01 19.68
N TYR A 112 -2.33 9.78 20.96
CA TYR A 112 -3.66 9.38 21.40
C TYR A 112 -4.72 10.45 21.12
N ASP A 113 -4.42 11.72 21.38
CA ASP A 113 -5.35 12.82 21.12
C ASP A 113 -5.67 12.99 19.62
N GLU A 114 -4.68 12.84 18.76
CA GLU A 114 -4.84 12.82 17.31
C GLU A 114 -5.66 11.60 16.84
N ALA A 115 -5.38 10.43 17.41
CA ALA A 115 -6.11 9.18 17.14
C ALA A 115 -7.58 9.29 17.58
N LYS A 116 -7.83 9.89 18.75
CA LYS A 116 -9.20 10.13 19.21
C LYS A 116 -9.99 11.02 18.26
N ALA A 117 -9.38 12.08 17.72
CA ALA A 117 -10.02 12.92 16.71
C ALA A 117 -10.37 12.10 15.43
N ILE A 118 -9.57 11.09 15.07
CA ILE A 118 -9.88 10.18 13.98
C ILE A 118 -11.05 9.25 14.33
N ALA A 119 -11.05 8.67 15.54
CA ALA A 119 -12.14 7.80 15.99
C ALA A 119 -13.47 8.57 16.07
N ASP A 120 -13.44 9.85 16.50
CA ASP A 120 -14.61 10.72 16.56
C ASP A 120 -15.21 11.02 15.16
N MET A 121 -14.46 10.81 14.05
CA MET A 121 -14.99 10.83 12.68
C MET A 121 -15.68 9.50 12.28
N GLY A 122 -15.77 8.52 13.17
CA GLY A 122 -16.41 7.23 12.97
C GLY A 122 -15.52 6.15 12.35
N LEU A 123 -14.24 6.42 12.06
CA LEU A 123 -13.33 5.43 11.50
C LEU A 123 -12.88 4.42 12.56
N GLN A 124 -12.84 3.14 12.17
CA GLN A 124 -12.40 2.02 13.01
C GLN A 124 -11.09 1.38 12.53
N HIS A 125 -10.54 1.87 11.42
CA HIS A 125 -9.26 1.45 10.86
C HIS A 125 -8.30 2.63 10.81
N ILE A 126 -7.14 2.49 11.45
CA ILE A 126 -6.09 3.50 11.47
C ILE A 126 -4.78 2.89 10.96
N LEU A 127 -3.98 3.71 10.26
CA LEU A 127 -2.64 3.34 9.80
C LEU A 127 -1.63 4.30 10.43
N LEU A 128 -0.79 3.79 11.35
CA LEU A 128 0.29 4.55 11.98
C LEU A 128 1.49 4.67 11.03
N LEU A 129 1.98 5.89 10.86
CA LEU A 129 3.16 6.16 10.04
C LEU A 129 4.24 6.91 10.79
N THR A 130 5.49 6.55 10.51
CA THR A 130 6.67 7.29 10.97
C THR A 130 7.69 7.40 9.86
N GLY A 131 8.53 8.43 9.89
CA GLY A 131 9.82 8.37 9.24
C GLY A 131 10.73 7.33 9.90
N ASP A 132 11.83 6.99 9.26
CA ASP A 132 12.81 6.01 9.74
C ASP A 132 13.89 6.70 10.58
N ALA A 133 13.58 6.93 11.85
CA ALA A 133 14.48 7.51 12.87
C ALA A 133 14.37 6.69 14.16
N ARG A 134 14.96 5.48 14.17
CA ARG A 134 14.85 4.49 15.25
C ARG A 134 15.22 5.02 16.65
N LYS A 135 16.01 6.08 16.75
CA LYS A 135 16.34 6.70 18.04
C LYS A 135 15.19 7.49 18.66
N LEU A 136 14.28 8.00 17.83
CA LEU A 136 13.08 8.74 18.26
C LEU A 136 11.84 7.85 18.17
N SER A 137 11.61 7.25 17.02
CA SER A 137 10.51 6.34 16.76
C SER A 137 11.02 4.90 16.87
N SER A 138 11.43 4.48 18.08
CA SER A 138 11.88 3.11 18.32
C SER A 138 10.71 2.12 18.22
N PRO A 139 10.96 0.80 18.06
CA PRO A 139 9.89 -0.20 18.12
C PRO A 139 9.07 -0.11 19.41
N GLU A 140 9.70 0.17 20.56
CA GLU A 140 9.03 0.31 21.86
C GLU A 140 8.10 1.53 21.87
N TYR A 141 8.51 2.66 21.28
CA TYR A 141 7.67 3.84 21.13
C TYR A 141 6.45 3.54 20.25
N ILE A 142 6.65 2.89 19.09
CA ILE A 142 5.53 2.54 18.19
C ILE A 142 4.58 1.57 18.89
N ALA A 143 5.11 0.61 19.63
CA ALA A 143 4.34 -0.34 20.42
C ALA A 143 3.53 0.35 21.53
N GLU A 144 4.11 1.34 22.22
CA GLU A 144 3.40 2.12 23.23
C GLU A 144 2.25 2.93 22.63
N VAL A 145 2.49 3.62 21.52
CA VAL A 145 1.44 4.34 20.79
C VAL A 145 0.34 3.38 20.37
N ALA A 146 0.70 2.22 19.76
CA ALA A 146 -0.27 1.23 19.33
C ALA A 146 -1.16 0.74 20.48
N ARG A 147 -0.59 0.38 21.62
CA ARG A 147 -1.36 -0.05 22.81
C ARG A 147 -2.33 1.02 23.30
N ARG A 148 -1.91 2.29 23.30
CA ARG A 148 -2.75 3.41 23.77
C ARG A 148 -3.95 3.65 22.88
N ILE A 149 -3.75 3.55 21.55
CA ILE A 149 -4.82 3.82 20.58
C ILE A 149 -5.68 2.60 20.28
N LYS A 150 -5.22 1.38 20.54
CA LYS A 150 -5.96 0.13 20.25
C LYS A 150 -7.40 0.14 20.76
N PRO A 151 -7.72 0.64 21.96
CA PRO A 151 -9.11 0.70 22.43
C PRO A 151 -10.05 1.58 21.58
N LEU A 152 -9.51 2.47 20.76
CA LEU A 152 -10.29 3.36 19.89
C LEU A 152 -10.61 2.74 18.52
N PHE A 153 -9.92 1.64 18.14
CA PHE A 153 -9.98 1.09 16.78
C PHE A 153 -10.12 -0.42 16.77
N ALA A 154 -10.91 -0.94 15.85
CA ALA A 154 -10.98 -2.36 15.57
C ALA A 154 -9.68 -2.88 14.96
N SER A 155 -9.04 -2.11 14.07
CA SER A 155 -7.78 -2.45 13.40
C SER A 155 -6.75 -1.33 13.50
N VAL A 156 -5.54 -1.68 13.90
CA VAL A 156 -4.36 -0.79 13.94
C VAL A 156 -3.29 -1.36 13.01
N GLY A 157 -3.07 -0.68 11.89
CA GLY A 157 -2.00 -0.98 10.95
C GLY A 157 -0.76 -0.11 11.19
N ILE A 158 0.37 -0.56 10.68
CA ILE A 158 1.62 0.22 10.65
C ILE A 158 2.17 0.33 9.22
N GLU A 159 2.68 1.50 8.88
CA GLU A 159 3.51 1.75 7.69
C GLU A 159 4.76 2.48 8.16
N VAL A 160 5.73 1.70 8.58
CA VAL A 160 6.96 2.18 9.21
C VAL A 160 8.19 1.53 8.54
N TYR A 161 9.36 1.75 9.08
CA TYR A 161 10.58 1.10 8.60
C TYR A 161 10.56 -0.42 8.75
N SER A 162 11.41 -1.12 8.00
CA SER A 162 11.55 -2.58 8.09
C SER A 162 12.06 -3.00 9.46
N MET A 163 11.44 -4.01 10.04
CA MET A 163 11.72 -4.52 11.38
C MET A 163 12.26 -5.96 11.34
N THR A 164 12.92 -6.38 12.40
CA THR A 164 13.23 -7.80 12.66
C THR A 164 11.96 -8.57 13.00
N GLU A 165 12.04 -9.89 13.02
CA GLU A 165 10.88 -10.74 13.38
C GLU A 165 10.43 -10.49 14.83
N ASP A 166 11.38 -10.31 15.76
CA ASP A 166 11.06 -10.03 17.17
C ASP A 166 10.42 -8.63 17.34
N GLU A 167 10.87 -7.64 16.60
CA GLU A 167 10.24 -6.32 16.60
C GLU A 167 8.81 -6.37 16.01
N TYR A 168 8.56 -7.17 14.95
CA TYR A 168 7.20 -7.39 14.45
C TYR A 168 6.34 -8.15 15.47
N ARG A 169 6.91 -9.09 16.22
CA ARG A 169 6.20 -9.78 17.30
C ARG A 169 5.79 -8.80 18.40
N LEU A 170 6.68 -7.88 18.78
CA LEU A 170 6.35 -6.79 19.71
C LEU A 170 5.17 -5.94 19.19
N MET A 171 5.11 -5.66 17.88
CA MET A 171 3.97 -4.93 17.27
C MET A 171 2.67 -5.72 17.44
N VAL A 172 2.67 -7.02 17.09
CA VAL A 172 1.49 -7.89 17.22
C VAL A 172 1.01 -7.96 18.67
N GLU A 173 1.92 -8.18 19.63
CA GLU A 173 1.61 -8.20 21.07
C GLU A 173 1.09 -6.85 21.59
N SER A 174 1.35 -5.77 20.86
CA SER A 174 0.89 -4.42 21.18
C SER A 174 -0.44 -4.05 20.50
N GLY A 175 -1.08 -5.02 19.82
CA GLY A 175 -2.39 -4.84 19.19
C GLY A 175 -2.35 -4.35 17.74
N VAL A 176 -1.16 -4.34 17.11
CA VAL A 176 -1.04 -4.12 15.66
C VAL A 176 -1.44 -5.40 14.94
N ASP A 177 -2.35 -5.31 14.00
CA ASP A 177 -2.85 -6.46 13.25
C ASP A 177 -2.48 -6.43 11.76
N SER A 178 -1.99 -5.31 11.26
CA SER A 178 -1.59 -5.19 9.86
C SER A 178 -0.34 -4.34 9.67
N MET A 179 0.43 -4.65 8.62
CA MET A 179 1.55 -3.82 8.19
C MET A 179 1.49 -3.55 6.70
N THR A 180 1.94 -2.39 6.27
CA THR A 180 2.15 -2.04 4.87
C THR A 180 3.63 -1.78 4.62
N MET A 181 4.17 -2.39 3.55
CA MET A 181 5.55 -2.19 3.13
C MET A 181 5.61 -1.89 1.65
N PHE A 182 6.03 -0.68 1.32
CA PHE A 182 6.37 -0.33 -0.04
C PHE A 182 7.82 -0.73 -0.32
N GLN A 183 8.03 -1.66 -1.27
CA GLN A 183 9.37 -1.98 -1.75
C GLN A 183 9.95 -0.82 -2.56
N GLU A 184 9.13 0.07 -3.01
CA GLU A 184 9.39 1.21 -3.89
C GLU A 184 9.69 0.75 -5.32
N THR A 185 10.78 0.04 -5.56
CA THR A 185 11.10 -0.65 -6.81
C THR A 185 11.70 -2.03 -6.54
N TYR A 186 11.47 -2.98 -7.41
CA TYR A 186 12.06 -4.33 -7.38
C TYR A 186 13.34 -4.45 -8.22
N ASN A 187 13.89 -3.33 -8.66
CA ASN A 187 15.17 -3.24 -9.35
C ASN A 187 16.28 -2.91 -8.31
N PRO A 188 17.19 -3.85 -7.98
CA PRO A 188 18.17 -3.63 -6.91
C PRO A 188 19.14 -2.46 -7.20
N GLU A 189 19.55 -2.29 -8.45
CA GLU A 189 20.49 -1.22 -8.84
C GLU A 189 19.82 0.15 -8.74
N LEU A 190 18.60 0.27 -9.25
CA LEU A 190 17.80 1.48 -9.12
C LEU A 190 17.47 1.77 -7.66
N TYR A 191 17.17 0.74 -6.87
CA TYR A 191 16.89 0.86 -5.45
C TYR A 191 18.09 1.45 -4.68
N ASP A 192 19.31 0.95 -4.94
CA ASP A 192 20.54 1.48 -4.32
C ASP A 192 20.78 2.95 -4.68
N TRP A 193 20.55 3.33 -5.94
CA TRP A 193 20.65 4.72 -6.38
C TRP A 193 19.59 5.62 -5.72
N LEU A 194 18.37 5.14 -5.57
CA LEU A 194 17.26 5.90 -4.94
C LEU A 194 17.46 6.09 -3.43
N HIS A 195 18.18 5.16 -2.77
CA HIS A 195 18.38 5.13 -1.32
C HIS A 195 19.86 5.18 -0.94
N PRO A 196 20.56 6.30 -1.24
CA PRO A 196 22.03 6.36 -1.10
C PRO A 196 22.52 6.25 0.34
N VAL A 197 21.72 6.70 1.32
CA VAL A 197 22.10 6.79 2.74
C VAL A 197 20.92 6.40 3.63
N GLY A 198 21.24 5.76 4.75
CA GLY A 198 20.29 5.40 5.80
C GLY A 198 19.94 3.91 5.81
N PRO A 199 19.20 3.45 6.83
CA PRO A 199 18.89 2.02 7.01
C PRO A 199 17.98 1.45 5.89
N LYS A 200 17.16 2.28 5.24
CA LYS A 200 16.33 1.87 4.10
C LYS A 200 17.16 1.38 2.90
N LYS A 201 18.47 1.70 2.84
CA LYS A 201 19.38 1.22 1.79
C LYS A 201 19.48 -0.31 1.72
N ASP A 202 19.23 -1.03 2.80
CA ASP A 202 19.26 -2.49 2.80
C ASP A 202 18.04 -3.06 2.02
N TYR A 203 18.26 -3.28 0.73
CA TYR A 203 17.27 -3.81 -0.20
C TYR A 203 16.69 -5.15 0.26
N ALA A 204 17.56 -6.11 0.59
CA ALA A 204 17.14 -7.46 0.95
C ALA A 204 16.40 -7.48 2.28
N PHE A 205 16.86 -6.71 3.27
CA PHE A 205 16.18 -6.60 4.56
C PHE A 205 14.77 -6.00 4.39
N ARG A 206 14.61 -5.01 3.49
CA ARG A 206 13.30 -4.42 3.21
C ARG A 206 12.40 -5.37 2.44
N LEU A 207 12.89 -5.98 1.36
CA LEU A 207 12.11 -6.87 0.50
C LEU A 207 11.54 -8.07 1.27
N ASN A 208 12.31 -8.63 2.22
CA ASN A 208 11.90 -9.78 3.02
C ASN A 208 11.16 -9.38 4.33
N ALA A 209 10.80 -8.10 4.52
CA ALA A 209 10.07 -7.66 5.70
C ALA A 209 8.66 -8.28 5.82
N PRO A 210 7.86 -8.41 4.73
CA PRO A 210 6.54 -9.05 4.81
C PRO A 210 6.60 -10.50 5.30
N GLU A 211 7.63 -11.27 4.89
CA GLU A 211 7.81 -12.64 5.38
C GLU A 211 8.10 -12.68 6.89
N ARG A 212 8.94 -11.76 7.39
CA ARG A 212 9.22 -11.68 8.83
C ARG A 212 7.97 -11.29 9.62
N ALA A 213 7.18 -10.36 9.09
CA ALA A 213 5.92 -9.97 9.72
C ALA A 213 4.91 -11.15 9.73
N ALA A 214 4.81 -11.92 8.64
CA ALA A 214 3.97 -13.12 8.58
C ALA A 214 4.37 -14.16 9.66
N ARG A 215 5.69 -14.43 9.79
CA ARG A 215 6.19 -15.37 10.81
C ARG A 215 6.00 -14.86 12.24
N ALA A 216 6.00 -13.55 12.42
CA ALA A 216 5.72 -12.92 13.71
C ALA A 216 4.22 -12.93 14.10
N GLY A 217 3.33 -13.41 13.22
CA GLY A 217 1.90 -13.51 13.50
C GLY A 217 1.08 -12.29 13.02
N MET A 218 1.65 -11.42 12.17
CA MET A 218 0.90 -10.32 11.57
C MET A 218 -0.26 -10.86 10.73
N ARG A 219 -1.49 -10.41 11.00
CA ARG A 219 -2.71 -10.89 10.34
C ARG A 219 -2.81 -10.47 8.87
N SER A 220 -2.43 -9.23 8.56
CA SER A 220 -2.59 -8.68 7.22
C SER A 220 -1.32 -7.95 6.76
N LEU A 221 -0.96 -8.15 5.49
CA LEU A 221 0.21 -7.55 4.85
C LEU A 221 -0.23 -6.72 3.65
N GLY A 222 0.13 -5.45 3.63
CA GLY A 222 -0.01 -4.56 2.49
C GLY A 222 1.31 -4.45 1.72
N LEU A 223 1.27 -4.62 0.41
CA LEU A 223 2.44 -4.52 -0.47
C LEU A 223 2.24 -3.45 -1.53
N GLY A 224 3.33 -2.84 -1.98
CA GLY A 224 3.29 -1.92 -3.11
C GLY A 224 4.68 -1.59 -3.66
N ALA A 225 4.69 -1.16 -4.92
CA ALA A 225 5.78 -0.39 -5.50
C ALA A 225 5.31 1.06 -5.69
N LEU A 226 6.25 2.00 -5.70
CA LEU A 226 5.98 3.39 -6.08
C LEU A 226 6.10 3.48 -7.60
N LEU A 227 4.96 3.35 -8.28
CA LEU A 227 4.91 3.31 -9.75
C LEU A 227 5.42 4.62 -10.37
N GLY A 228 6.28 4.49 -11.36
CA GLY A 228 6.95 5.60 -12.01
C GLY A 228 8.44 5.70 -11.72
N LEU A 229 8.97 4.89 -10.81
CA LEU A 229 10.41 4.80 -10.54
C LEU A 229 11.14 3.93 -11.57
N ASP A 230 10.63 2.75 -11.87
CA ASP A 230 11.13 1.83 -12.91
C ASP A 230 10.08 1.65 -14.01
N GLU A 231 10.43 0.89 -15.04
CA GLU A 231 9.51 0.47 -16.10
C GLU A 231 8.27 -0.18 -15.51
N PHE A 232 7.10 0.21 -16.00
CA PHE A 232 5.81 -0.20 -15.47
C PHE A 232 5.67 -1.70 -15.31
N GLU A 233 5.96 -2.47 -16.36
CA GLU A 233 5.78 -3.92 -16.37
C GLU A 233 6.67 -4.63 -15.35
N GLN A 234 7.80 -4.04 -14.99
CA GLN A 234 8.76 -4.63 -14.07
C GLN A 234 8.25 -4.57 -12.63
N ASP A 235 7.96 -3.37 -12.13
CA ASP A 235 7.52 -3.18 -10.75
C ASP A 235 6.09 -3.66 -10.53
N ALA A 236 5.18 -3.44 -11.48
CA ALA A 236 3.80 -3.92 -11.42
C ALA A 236 3.75 -5.46 -11.32
N PHE A 237 4.52 -6.15 -12.19
CA PHE A 237 4.59 -7.60 -12.15
C PHE A 237 5.19 -8.12 -10.84
N ALA A 238 6.33 -7.57 -10.42
CA ALA A 238 7.01 -8.04 -9.22
C ALA A 238 6.16 -7.83 -7.95
N THR A 239 5.41 -6.72 -7.88
CA THR A 239 4.46 -6.47 -6.78
C THR A 239 3.35 -7.52 -6.73
N GLY A 240 2.70 -7.80 -7.85
CA GLY A 240 1.65 -8.82 -7.90
C GLY A 240 2.19 -10.23 -7.65
N LEU A 241 3.38 -10.55 -8.17
CA LEU A 241 4.06 -11.82 -7.93
C LEU A 241 4.43 -12.00 -6.45
N HIS A 242 4.87 -10.94 -5.78
CA HIS A 242 5.19 -10.97 -4.34
C HIS A 242 3.96 -11.30 -3.50
N ALA A 243 2.84 -10.65 -3.79
CA ALA A 243 1.57 -10.97 -3.13
C ALA A 243 1.13 -12.42 -3.42
N TRP A 244 1.21 -12.86 -4.66
CA TRP A 244 0.89 -14.23 -5.06
C TRP A 244 1.77 -15.26 -4.35
N TRP A 245 3.06 -14.97 -4.19
CA TRP A 245 4.03 -15.83 -3.51
C TRP A 245 3.71 -15.92 -2.01
N LEU A 246 3.44 -14.78 -1.35
CA LEU A 246 3.08 -14.74 0.08
C LEU A 246 1.79 -15.51 0.38
N LEU A 247 0.75 -15.35 -0.44
CA LEU A 247 -0.52 -16.09 -0.30
C LEU A 247 -0.33 -17.62 -0.35
N ARG A 248 0.71 -18.10 -1.03
CA ARG A 248 1.01 -19.54 -1.13
C ARG A 248 1.87 -20.07 0.00
N HIS A 249 2.75 -19.23 0.54
CA HIS A 249 3.69 -19.64 1.57
C HIS A 249 3.19 -19.34 2.98
N TYR A 250 2.27 -18.38 3.10
CA TYR A 250 1.68 -17.95 4.37
C TYR A 250 0.13 -17.90 4.26
N PRO A 251 -0.54 -19.06 4.13
CA PRO A 251 -1.99 -19.11 3.83
C PRO A 251 -2.87 -18.56 4.98
N GLY A 252 -2.32 -18.39 6.17
CA GLY A 252 -3.02 -17.76 7.31
C GLY A 252 -2.98 -16.24 7.32
N VAL A 253 -2.35 -15.60 6.32
CA VAL A 253 -2.19 -14.15 6.26
C VAL A 253 -3.02 -13.56 5.13
N ASP A 254 -3.75 -12.48 5.42
CA ASP A 254 -4.39 -11.68 4.37
C ASP A 254 -3.34 -10.81 3.66
N VAL A 255 -3.34 -10.80 2.31
CA VAL A 255 -2.40 -10.01 1.52
C VAL A 255 -3.14 -9.04 0.62
N GLY A 256 -2.96 -7.76 0.89
CA GLY A 256 -3.47 -6.65 0.09
C GLY A 256 -2.39 -5.95 -0.72
N LEU A 257 -2.82 -5.17 -1.68
CA LEU A 257 -1.96 -4.39 -2.58
C LEU A 257 -2.28 -2.91 -2.46
N SER A 258 -1.24 -2.09 -2.37
CA SER A 258 -1.36 -0.64 -2.49
C SER A 258 -0.73 -0.20 -3.80
N ILE A 259 -1.38 0.73 -4.50
CA ILE A 259 -1.05 1.11 -5.87
C ILE A 259 -0.67 2.60 -6.00
N PRO A 260 0.32 3.12 -5.25
CA PRO A 260 0.69 4.52 -5.39
C PRO A 260 1.44 4.78 -6.70
N ARG A 261 1.06 5.86 -7.38
CA ARG A 261 1.91 6.50 -8.39
C ARG A 261 2.76 7.56 -7.71
N ILE A 262 3.98 7.77 -8.22
CA ILE A 262 4.79 8.89 -7.77
C ILE A 262 4.12 10.20 -8.17
N CYS A 263 3.97 11.10 -7.20
CA CYS A 263 3.47 12.45 -7.40
C CYS A 263 4.60 13.44 -7.14
N SER A 264 4.49 14.65 -7.68
CA SER A 264 5.36 15.74 -7.31
C SER A 264 5.31 16.00 -5.79
N HIS A 265 6.44 16.34 -5.21
CA HIS A 265 6.57 16.74 -3.81
C HIS A 265 7.49 17.96 -3.74
N GLU A 266 7.64 18.57 -2.58
CA GLU A 266 8.66 19.60 -2.37
C GLU A 266 10.05 19.00 -2.63
N GLY A 267 10.61 19.23 -3.81
CA GLY A 267 11.91 18.73 -4.27
C GLY A 267 11.95 18.57 -5.79
N SER A 268 13.14 18.46 -6.35
CA SER A 268 13.40 18.37 -7.79
C SER A 268 13.65 16.91 -8.22
N PHE A 269 12.76 15.98 -7.90
CA PHE A 269 12.90 14.62 -8.40
C PHE A 269 12.16 14.47 -9.74
N ASP A 270 12.93 14.27 -10.82
CA ASP A 270 12.36 13.97 -12.13
C ASP A 270 11.84 12.53 -12.14
N ILE A 271 10.57 12.35 -12.49
CA ILE A 271 9.92 11.04 -12.55
C ILE A 271 10.32 10.34 -13.85
N PRO A 272 11.15 9.26 -13.78
CA PRO A 272 11.74 8.67 -14.99
C PRO A 272 10.72 7.94 -15.87
N HIS A 273 9.70 7.32 -15.26
CA HIS A 273 8.72 6.48 -15.96
C HIS A 273 7.29 6.85 -15.53
N ALA A 274 6.92 8.13 -15.70
CA ALA A 274 5.59 8.61 -15.31
C ALA A 274 4.47 7.71 -15.89
N LEU A 275 3.56 7.28 -15.02
CA LEU A 275 2.49 6.37 -15.38
C LEU A 275 1.22 7.15 -15.71
N ASP A 276 0.72 7.02 -16.95
CA ASP A 276 -0.56 7.60 -17.36
C ASP A 276 -1.77 6.85 -16.77
N ASP A 277 -2.94 7.48 -16.84
CA ASP A 277 -4.18 6.93 -16.29
C ASP A 277 -4.59 5.61 -16.94
N ARG A 278 -4.35 5.46 -18.25
CA ARG A 278 -4.70 4.25 -18.99
C ARG A 278 -3.89 3.03 -18.50
N ARG A 279 -2.58 3.22 -18.33
CA ARG A 279 -1.69 2.21 -17.77
C ARG A 279 -2.02 1.90 -16.30
N PHE A 280 -2.42 2.92 -15.56
CA PHE A 280 -2.84 2.75 -14.18
C PHE A 280 -4.12 1.90 -14.06
N VAL A 281 -5.12 2.17 -14.90
CA VAL A 281 -6.34 1.34 -15.00
C VAL A 281 -5.99 -0.09 -15.45
N GLN A 282 -5.07 -0.25 -16.41
CA GLN A 282 -4.58 -1.57 -16.82
C GLN A 282 -3.99 -2.35 -15.64
N TYR A 283 -3.20 -1.70 -14.80
CA TYR A 283 -2.61 -2.33 -13.61
C TYR A 283 -3.67 -2.81 -12.62
N VAL A 284 -4.62 -1.94 -12.27
CA VAL A 284 -5.70 -2.27 -11.32
C VAL A 284 -6.52 -3.46 -11.83
N THR A 285 -6.92 -3.43 -13.09
CA THR A 285 -7.74 -4.50 -13.70
C THR A 285 -6.95 -5.81 -13.83
N ALA A 286 -5.67 -5.75 -14.19
CA ALA A 286 -4.79 -6.91 -14.24
C ALA A 286 -4.58 -7.54 -12.86
N LEU A 287 -4.34 -6.73 -11.81
CA LEU A 287 -4.23 -7.19 -10.44
C LEU A 287 -5.51 -7.88 -9.97
N ARG A 288 -6.69 -7.30 -10.24
CA ARG A 288 -7.97 -7.90 -9.87
C ARG A 288 -8.20 -9.23 -10.57
N CYS A 289 -7.81 -9.35 -11.83
CA CYS A 289 -7.88 -10.61 -12.57
C CYS A 289 -6.92 -11.67 -12.00
N PHE A 290 -5.70 -11.27 -11.62
CA PHE A 290 -4.67 -12.19 -11.13
C PHE A 290 -4.87 -12.61 -9.68
N LEU A 291 -5.25 -11.66 -8.82
CA LEU A 291 -5.44 -11.84 -7.37
C LEU A 291 -6.87 -11.46 -6.97
N PRO A 292 -7.87 -12.25 -7.37
CA PRO A 292 -9.27 -11.85 -7.28
C PRO A 292 -9.79 -11.68 -5.85
N ARG A 293 -9.10 -12.19 -4.84
CA ARG A 293 -9.47 -12.11 -3.42
C ARG A 293 -8.64 -11.12 -2.61
N SER A 294 -7.55 -10.57 -3.17
CA SER A 294 -6.73 -9.58 -2.49
C SER A 294 -7.39 -8.21 -2.49
N SER A 295 -7.32 -7.49 -1.38
CA SER A 295 -7.73 -6.09 -1.34
C SER A 295 -6.79 -5.24 -2.20
N ILE A 296 -7.35 -4.21 -2.86
CA ILE A 296 -6.57 -3.21 -3.59
C ILE A 296 -6.86 -1.86 -2.96
N THR A 297 -5.82 -1.20 -2.48
CA THR A 297 -5.87 0.08 -1.78
C THR A 297 -5.48 1.22 -2.71
N CYS A 298 -6.33 2.24 -2.83
CA CYS A 298 -6.04 3.49 -3.51
C CYS A 298 -6.09 4.65 -2.51
N SER A 299 -4.98 5.38 -2.39
CA SER A 299 -4.87 6.51 -1.46
C SER A 299 -5.36 7.83 -2.07
N SER A 300 -5.43 8.87 -1.24
CA SER A 300 -5.77 10.25 -1.64
C SER A 300 -4.71 10.97 -2.50
N ARG A 301 -3.63 10.27 -2.90
CA ARG A 301 -2.72 10.74 -3.96
C ARG A 301 -3.44 10.86 -5.31
N GLU A 302 -4.40 9.96 -5.56
CA GLU A 302 -5.24 10.01 -6.75
C GLU A 302 -6.40 10.98 -6.58
N SER A 303 -6.81 11.61 -7.69
CA SER A 303 -7.96 12.50 -7.69
C SER A 303 -9.26 11.79 -7.32
N ALA A 304 -10.25 12.53 -6.83
CA ALA A 304 -11.57 12.01 -6.54
C ALA A 304 -12.17 11.30 -7.77
N PHE A 305 -12.04 11.88 -8.95
CA PHE A 305 -12.48 11.29 -10.21
C PHE A 305 -11.86 9.92 -10.45
N MET A 306 -10.53 9.82 -10.36
CA MET A 306 -9.82 8.54 -10.58
C MET A 306 -10.24 7.49 -9.56
N ARG A 307 -10.31 7.84 -8.27
CA ARG A 307 -10.69 6.92 -7.21
C ARG A 307 -12.10 6.37 -7.40
N ASP A 308 -13.06 7.23 -7.72
CA ASP A 308 -14.46 6.84 -7.94
C ASP A 308 -14.60 5.88 -9.13
N HIS A 309 -13.79 6.04 -10.18
CA HIS A 309 -13.80 5.16 -11.34
C HIS A 309 -12.99 3.88 -11.17
N LEU A 310 -12.03 3.83 -10.25
CA LEU A 310 -11.27 2.61 -9.93
C LEU A 310 -12.00 1.66 -8.98
N ILE A 311 -12.92 2.16 -8.15
CA ILE A 311 -13.71 1.32 -7.23
C ILE A 311 -14.46 0.21 -7.99
N PRO A 312 -15.24 0.49 -9.05
CA PRO A 312 -15.90 -0.58 -9.81
C PRO A 312 -14.94 -1.54 -10.51
N LEU A 313 -13.68 -1.14 -10.71
CA LEU A 313 -12.68 -1.89 -11.48
C LEU A 313 -11.75 -2.74 -10.59
N GLY A 314 -11.87 -2.64 -9.26
CA GLY A 314 -11.04 -3.49 -8.39
C GLY A 314 -10.60 -2.88 -7.08
N VAL A 315 -10.62 -1.56 -6.92
CA VAL A 315 -10.27 -0.92 -5.66
C VAL A 315 -11.34 -1.23 -4.61
N THR A 316 -10.90 -1.75 -3.46
CA THR A 316 -11.79 -2.18 -2.36
C THR A 316 -11.47 -1.49 -1.04
N ARG A 317 -10.41 -0.70 -1.00
CA ARG A 317 -9.98 0.04 0.20
C ARG A 317 -9.50 1.43 -0.21
N VAL A 318 -10.01 2.46 0.47
CA VAL A 318 -9.66 3.86 0.20
C VAL A 318 -9.44 4.63 1.48
N SER A 319 -8.50 5.58 1.45
CA SER A 319 -8.31 6.51 2.57
C SER A 319 -9.34 7.66 2.52
N ALA A 320 -9.77 8.18 3.66
CA ALA A 320 -10.70 9.30 3.76
C ALA A 320 -10.31 10.25 4.89
N GLY A 321 -10.63 11.53 4.74
CA GLY A 321 -10.30 12.56 5.72
C GLY A 321 -8.81 12.59 6.03
N VAL A 322 -7.94 12.53 5.03
CA VAL A 322 -6.49 12.35 5.18
C VAL A 322 -5.81 13.65 5.59
N SER A 323 -4.85 13.54 6.51
CA SER A 323 -3.79 14.52 6.73
C SER A 323 -2.44 13.79 6.69
N THR A 324 -1.47 14.32 5.95
CA THR A 324 -0.09 13.80 5.88
C THR A 324 0.85 14.54 6.82
N ALA A 325 0.36 15.55 7.54
CA ALA A 325 1.11 16.30 8.53
C ALA A 325 1.13 15.58 9.89
N VAL A 326 2.24 15.67 10.60
CA VAL A 326 2.36 15.16 11.99
C VAL A 326 1.60 16.08 12.93
N GLY A 327 0.61 15.56 13.65
CA GLY A 327 -0.26 16.36 14.54
C GLY A 327 -1.21 17.29 13.78
N GLY A 328 -1.52 16.98 12.52
CA GLY A 328 -2.27 17.87 11.64
C GLY A 328 -3.78 17.97 11.90
N ARG A 329 -4.31 17.27 12.93
CA ARG A 329 -5.75 17.30 13.22
C ARG A 329 -6.12 18.23 14.38
N LYS A 330 -5.29 18.30 15.40
CA LYS A 330 -5.56 19.11 16.60
C LYS A 330 -4.57 20.24 16.82
N THR A 331 -3.30 19.99 16.52
CA THR A 331 -2.24 20.83 17.05
C THR A 331 -1.47 21.65 16.01
N HIS A 332 -1.42 21.24 14.74
CA HIS A 332 -0.62 21.94 13.72
C HIS A 332 -1.14 21.68 12.29
N ALA A 333 -2.10 22.47 11.86
CA ALA A 333 -2.66 22.42 10.51
C ALA A 333 -1.65 22.84 9.40
N ASP A 334 -0.55 23.50 9.75
CA ASP A 334 0.32 24.21 8.81
C ASP A 334 1.64 23.49 8.49
N ASN A 335 1.84 22.24 8.90
CA ASN A 335 3.06 21.50 8.58
C ASN A 335 2.98 20.87 7.17
N SER A 336 4.09 20.96 6.41
CA SER A 336 4.26 20.25 5.14
C SER A 336 4.13 18.74 5.35
N GLY A 337 3.30 18.09 4.53
CA GLY A 337 3.10 16.65 4.58
C GLY A 337 4.20 15.86 3.84
N GLN A 338 4.09 14.53 3.86
CA GLN A 338 5.00 13.64 3.13
C GLN A 338 4.88 13.80 1.61
N PHE A 339 3.68 14.10 1.13
CA PHE A 339 3.32 14.32 -0.28
C PHE A 339 2.01 15.09 -0.37
N ASP A 340 1.74 15.65 -1.55
CA ASP A 340 0.51 16.39 -1.81
C ASP A 340 -0.70 15.46 -1.93
N ILE A 341 -1.79 15.82 -1.25
CA ILE A 341 -3.07 15.15 -1.34
C ILE A 341 -3.85 15.77 -2.49
N THR A 342 -4.46 14.94 -3.34
CA THR A 342 -5.30 15.40 -4.44
C THR A 342 -6.80 15.25 -4.14
N ASP A 343 -7.19 14.25 -3.36
CA ASP A 343 -8.56 14.07 -2.89
C ASP A 343 -8.69 14.47 -1.42
N HIS A 344 -9.32 15.61 -1.17
CA HIS A 344 -9.52 16.22 0.15
C HIS A 344 -10.86 15.87 0.79
N ARG A 345 -11.63 14.93 0.26
CA ARG A 345 -12.93 14.57 0.81
C ARG A 345 -12.84 14.13 2.27
N SER A 346 -13.76 14.67 3.09
CA SER A 346 -13.96 14.20 4.46
C SER A 346 -14.47 12.75 4.47
N VAL A 347 -14.49 12.13 5.66
CA VAL A 347 -15.07 10.79 5.83
C VAL A 347 -16.55 10.79 5.46
N GLU A 348 -17.31 11.79 5.89
CA GLU A 348 -18.73 11.95 5.59
C GLU A 348 -19.00 12.13 4.09
N GLN A 349 -18.20 12.95 3.40
CA GLN A 349 -18.30 13.15 1.95
C GLN A 349 -18.01 11.85 1.22
N MET A 350 -16.98 11.10 1.62
CA MET A 350 -16.63 9.82 1.00
C MET A 350 -17.76 8.78 1.19
N ILE A 351 -18.35 8.69 2.38
CA ILE A 351 -19.49 7.81 2.65
C ILE A 351 -20.69 8.19 1.78
N ALA A 352 -21.00 9.49 1.69
CA ALA A 352 -22.12 9.98 0.87
C ALA A 352 -21.92 9.67 -0.62
N ASP A 353 -20.70 9.87 -1.15
CA ASP A 353 -20.38 9.60 -2.55
C ASP A 353 -20.43 8.10 -2.86
N LEU A 354 -19.87 7.25 -2.00
CA LEU A 354 -19.98 5.79 -2.14
C LEU A 354 -21.44 5.35 -2.15
N THR A 355 -22.25 5.85 -1.22
CA THR A 355 -23.69 5.50 -1.14
C THR A 355 -24.45 5.95 -2.39
N ARG A 356 -24.19 7.16 -2.89
CA ARG A 356 -24.79 7.69 -4.12
C ARG A 356 -24.46 6.82 -5.34
N ASN A 357 -23.25 6.28 -5.38
CA ASN A 357 -22.76 5.39 -6.44
C ASN A 357 -23.17 3.92 -6.22
N GLY A 358 -23.99 3.63 -5.21
CA GLY A 358 -24.50 2.29 -4.92
C GLY A 358 -23.51 1.37 -4.22
N TYR A 359 -22.48 1.92 -3.57
CA TYR A 359 -21.51 1.20 -2.75
C TYR A 359 -21.80 1.39 -1.26
N GLN A 360 -21.35 0.45 -0.46
CA GLN A 360 -21.41 0.50 1.00
C GLN A 360 -20.02 0.86 1.55
N ALA A 361 -19.92 1.98 2.24
CA ALA A 361 -18.73 2.28 3.03
C ALA A 361 -18.66 1.35 4.25
N VAL A 362 -17.53 0.66 4.39
CA VAL A 362 -17.24 -0.24 5.52
C VAL A 362 -16.20 0.45 6.40
N ILE A 363 -16.60 0.80 7.61
CA ILE A 363 -15.73 1.44 8.60
C ILE A 363 -15.11 0.45 9.58
N LYS A 364 -15.68 -0.78 9.68
CA LYS A 364 -15.20 -1.87 10.51
C LYS A 364 -15.46 -3.19 9.76
N ASP A 365 -14.41 -3.91 9.38
CA ASP A 365 -14.48 -5.18 8.65
C ASP A 365 -13.82 -6.33 9.42
N TRP A 366 -13.17 -6.04 10.54
CA TRP A 366 -12.49 -7.02 11.35
C TRP A 366 -12.64 -6.71 12.84
N GLU A 367 -12.66 -7.75 13.64
CA GLU A 367 -12.70 -7.68 15.09
C GLU A 367 -11.91 -8.86 15.66
N ASP A 368 -11.08 -8.60 16.65
CA ASP A 368 -10.34 -9.66 17.31
C ASP A 368 -11.29 -10.47 18.20
N PRO A 369 -11.55 -11.74 17.88
CA PRO A 369 -12.48 -12.57 18.64
C PRO A 369 -11.98 -12.92 20.06
N THR A 370 -10.71 -12.65 20.36
CA THR A 370 -10.11 -12.89 21.69
C THR A 370 -10.27 -11.71 22.63
N LEU A 371 -10.63 -10.52 22.12
CA LEU A 371 -10.90 -9.35 22.93
C LEU A 371 -12.34 -9.38 23.46
N PRO A 372 -12.57 -9.02 24.73
CA PRO A 372 -13.92 -8.87 25.25
C PRO A 372 -14.65 -7.79 24.43
N HIS A 373 -15.86 -8.12 24.00
CA HIS A 373 -16.72 -7.15 23.33
C HIS A 373 -17.03 -6.00 24.31
N ALA A 374 -16.73 -4.76 23.88
CA ALA A 374 -17.04 -3.55 24.64
C ALA A 374 -18.53 -3.22 24.57
#